data_a5deabed295d369ea7d7a29c88f9749b
#
_entry.id   a5deabed295d369ea7d7a29c88f9749b
#
_cell.length_a   1.000
_cell.length_b   1.000
_cell.length_c   1.000
_cell.angle_alpha   90.00
_cell.angle_beta   90.00
_cell.angle_gamma   90.00
#
_symmetry.space_group_name_H-M   'P 1'
#
loop_
_entity.id
_entity.type
_entity.pdbx_description
1 polymer ?
#
loop_
_entity_poly.entity_id
_entity_poly.type
_entity_poly.pdbx_seq_one_letter_code
_entity_poly.pdbx_strand_id
1 'polypeptide(L)'
;PRTHSKTIFFNCGKWEVRKGHDILIDAFKSVLKHDTDVELWMMCSNPFNSPEEENKWQNLYSHPNVKIIPRAETQQEVYNIMAQVDCGVFPSRAEGWNLELLEMMAAGKHVVTTDYSAHTEFCTKENAGLVSISDTEPAFDGKWFFGQGNWAKIGAHEEMDLYMKMMKYILNKKGTVNQAGIETAKKFSWQN
;
A
#
# COMPACT_ATOMS: atom_id res chain seq x y z
N PRO A 1 -14.13 15.09 -8.98
CA PRO A 1 -13.12 16.07 -9.34
C PRO A 1 -12.10 16.18 -8.20
N ARG A 2 -10.82 16.14 -8.53
CA ARG A 2 -9.70 16.23 -7.60
C ARG A 2 -9.71 17.64 -6.97
N THR A 3 -9.63 17.72 -5.66
CA THR A 3 -9.75 18.99 -4.93
C THR A 3 -8.41 19.58 -4.47
N HIS A 4 -7.27 18.92 -4.80
CA HIS A 4 -5.93 19.33 -4.33
C HIS A 4 -4.85 19.10 -5.40
N SER A 5 -3.75 19.86 -5.30
CA SER A 5 -2.57 19.77 -6.18
C SER A 5 -1.57 18.70 -5.75
N LYS A 6 -1.57 18.33 -4.47
CA LYS A 6 -0.63 17.37 -3.86
C LYS A 6 -0.74 15.98 -4.48
N THR A 7 0.37 15.25 -4.50
CA THR A 7 0.36 13.82 -4.78
C THR A 7 -0.01 13.06 -3.52
N ILE A 8 -1.06 12.23 -3.58
CA ILE A 8 -1.50 11.43 -2.44
C ILE A 8 -1.20 9.97 -2.69
N PHE A 9 -0.30 9.41 -1.89
CA PHE A 9 -0.12 7.98 -1.75
C PHE A 9 -1.17 7.41 -0.79
N PHE A 10 -1.60 6.18 -1.03
CA PHE A 10 -2.66 5.54 -0.25
C PHE A 10 -2.25 4.14 0.19
N ASN A 11 -2.54 3.83 1.44
CA ASN A 11 -2.46 2.49 1.98
C ASN A 11 -3.75 2.16 2.74
N CYS A 12 -4.21 0.94 2.61
CA CYS A 12 -5.42 0.45 3.28
C CYS A 12 -5.17 -0.97 3.78
N GLY A 13 -5.68 -1.28 4.96
CA GLY A 13 -5.59 -2.61 5.52
C GLY A 13 -5.57 -2.64 7.04
N LYS A 14 -5.27 -3.82 7.59
CA LYS A 14 -5.15 -3.97 9.04
C LYS A 14 -3.81 -3.46 9.55
N TRP A 15 -3.79 -2.94 10.78
CA TRP A 15 -2.56 -2.76 11.52
C TRP A 15 -1.96 -4.14 11.85
N GLU A 16 -1.00 -4.57 11.06
CA GLU A 16 -0.26 -5.84 11.20
C GLU A 16 1.18 -5.64 10.70
N VAL A 17 2.14 -6.28 11.34
CA VAL A 17 3.55 -6.28 10.90
C VAL A 17 3.68 -6.76 9.46
N ARG A 18 2.89 -7.75 9.10
CA ARG A 18 2.81 -8.32 7.75
C ARG A 18 2.52 -7.29 6.65
N LYS A 19 1.76 -6.25 6.96
CA LYS A 19 1.35 -5.21 5.98
C LYS A 19 2.47 -4.22 5.62
N GLY A 20 3.59 -4.22 6.35
CA GLY A 20 4.77 -3.43 5.98
C GLY A 20 4.62 -1.92 6.17
N HIS A 21 3.78 -1.48 7.12
CA HIS A 21 3.58 -0.04 7.38
C HIS A 21 4.87 0.67 7.84
N ASP A 22 5.76 -0.05 8.53
CA ASP A 22 7.09 0.40 8.93
C ASP A 22 7.94 0.80 7.71
N ILE A 23 8.01 -0.07 6.73
CA ILE A 23 8.74 0.19 5.48
C ILE A 23 8.08 1.32 4.68
N LEU A 24 6.75 1.34 4.64
CA LEU A 24 6.01 2.40 3.94
C LEU A 24 6.35 3.79 4.47
N ILE A 25 6.33 3.96 5.79
CA ILE A 25 6.58 5.29 6.38
C ILE A 25 8.03 5.76 6.16
N ASP A 26 9.00 4.85 6.21
CA ASP A 26 10.40 5.20 6.03
C ASP A 26 10.72 5.53 4.56
N ALA A 27 10.17 4.77 3.60
CA ALA A 27 10.22 5.13 2.19
C ALA A 27 9.51 6.46 1.91
N PHE A 28 8.34 6.70 2.51
CA PHE A 28 7.61 7.97 2.35
C PHE A 28 8.38 9.16 2.92
N LYS A 29 9.00 9.03 4.10
CA LYS A 29 9.90 10.08 4.64
C LYS A 29 11.08 10.36 3.70
N SER A 30 11.56 9.35 2.99
CA SER A 30 12.61 9.53 1.98
C SER A 30 12.08 10.28 0.75
N VAL A 31 10.83 10.05 0.33
CA VAL A 31 10.16 10.87 -0.72
C VAL A 31 10.08 12.34 -0.28
N LEU A 32 9.69 12.61 0.96
CA LEU A 32 9.55 13.97 1.49
C LEU A 32 10.83 14.80 1.47
N LYS A 33 12.00 14.16 1.45
CA LYS A 33 13.29 14.87 1.30
C LYS A 33 13.46 15.51 -0.10
N HIS A 34 12.70 15.03 -1.08
CA HIS A 34 12.82 15.45 -2.49
C HIS A 34 11.57 16.15 -3.02
N ASP A 35 10.40 15.80 -2.48
CA ASP A 35 9.12 16.42 -2.84
C ASP A 35 8.28 16.59 -1.57
N THR A 36 8.02 17.83 -1.17
CA THR A 36 7.22 18.16 0.01
C THR A 36 5.74 18.32 -0.31
N ASP A 37 5.35 18.32 -1.59
CA ASP A 37 3.95 18.43 -2.04
C ASP A 37 3.30 17.04 -2.18
N VAL A 38 3.58 16.18 -1.20
CA VAL A 38 3.06 14.81 -1.10
C VAL A 38 2.39 14.56 0.23
N GLU A 39 1.39 13.69 0.25
CA GLU A 39 0.75 13.15 1.45
C GLU A 39 0.67 11.63 1.38
N LEU A 40 0.68 10.98 2.53
CA LEU A 40 0.35 9.56 2.69
C LEU A 40 -0.97 9.46 3.46
N TRP A 41 -1.98 8.88 2.83
CA TRP A 41 -3.23 8.57 3.48
C TRP A 41 -3.27 7.09 3.85
N MET A 42 -3.51 6.81 5.14
CA MET A 42 -3.56 5.46 5.68
C MET A 42 -4.96 5.18 6.24
N MET A 43 -5.77 4.41 5.54
CA MET A 43 -7.05 3.91 6.02
C MET A 43 -6.82 2.54 6.68
N CYS A 44 -6.17 2.57 7.84
CA CYS A 44 -5.73 1.38 8.54
C CYS A 44 -6.37 1.29 9.92
N SER A 45 -6.89 0.12 10.25
CA SER A 45 -7.40 -0.23 11.56
C SER A 45 -7.39 -1.74 11.74
N ASN A 46 -7.36 -2.24 12.96
CA ASN A 46 -7.49 -3.66 13.21
C ASN A 46 -8.61 -3.93 14.24
N PRO A 47 -9.74 -4.55 13.85
CA PRO A 47 -10.87 -4.77 14.73
C PRO A 47 -10.58 -5.71 15.90
N PHE A 48 -9.45 -6.39 15.90
CA PHE A 48 -8.98 -7.26 16.98
C PHE A 48 -8.05 -6.56 17.96
N ASN A 49 -7.70 -5.31 17.71
CA ASN A 49 -6.91 -4.50 18.63
C ASN A 49 -7.79 -3.87 19.70
N SER A 50 -7.23 -3.71 20.90
CA SER A 50 -7.82 -2.81 21.90
C SER A 50 -7.67 -1.35 21.45
N PRO A 51 -8.46 -0.41 22.02
CA PRO A 51 -8.28 1.02 21.75
C PRO A 51 -6.85 1.53 22.03
N GLU A 52 -6.18 0.97 23.03
CA GLU A 52 -4.80 1.30 23.35
C GLU A 52 -3.83 0.81 22.27
N GLU A 53 -4.01 -0.39 21.75
CA GLU A 53 -3.22 -0.92 20.63
C GLU A 53 -3.45 -0.12 19.36
N GLU A 54 -4.69 0.26 19.04
CA GLU A 54 -5.01 1.13 17.90
C GLU A 54 -4.29 2.48 18.02
N ASN A 55 -4.34 3.11 19.19
CA ASN A 55 -3.63 4.37 19.44
C ASN A 55 -2.12 4.22 19.29
N LYS A 56 -1.53 3.11 19.75
CA LYS A 56 -0.10 2.85 19.56
C LYS A 56 0.27 2.80 18.07
N TRP A 57 -0.49 2.07 17.25
CA TRP A 57 -0.27 2.01 15.82
C TRP A 57 -0.38 3.38 15.15
N GLN A 58 -1.42 4.15 15.45
CA GLN A 58 -1.62 5.48 14.88
C GLN A 58 -0.50 6.45 15.27
N ASN A 59 -0.07 6.42 16.52
CA ASN A 59 1.01 7.28 17.02
C ASN A 59 2.36 6.94 16.38
N LEU A 60 2.62 5.65 16.11
CA LEU A 60 3.85 5.18 15.48
C LEU A 60 4.05 5.79 14.09
N TYR A 61 2.97 6.04 13.37
CA TYR A 61 2.99 6.60 12.01
C TYR A 61 2.54 8.07 11.95
N SER A 62 2.46 8.74 13.08
CA SER A 62 2.09 10.17 13.14
C SER A 62 3.15 11.04 12.49
N HIS A 63 2.75 11.83 11.49
CA HIS A 63 3.61 12.79 10.80
C HIS A 63 2.75 13.87 10.14
N PRO A 64 3.21 15.14 10.00
CA PRO A 64 2.43 16.22 9.39
C PRO A 64 1.88 15.91 7.98
N ASN A 65 2.61 15.11 7.19
CA ASN A 65 2.20 14.71 5.84
C ASN A 65 1.53 13.33 5.80
N VAL A 66 1.27 12.69 6.95
CA VAL A 66 0.54 11.42 7.04
C VAL A 66 -0.83 11.68 7.63
N LYS A 67 -1.86 11.24 6.92
CA LYS A 67 -3.26 11.35 7.35
C LYS A 67 -3.80 9.96 7.64
N ILE A 68 -4.07 9.69 8.92
CA ILE A 68 -4.80 8.49 9.32
C ILE A 68 -6.28 8.71 9.05
N ILE A 69 -6.88 7.89 8.21
CA ILE A 69 -8.30 7.96 7.82
C ILE A 69 -9.05 6.88 8.58
N PRO A 70 -10.18 7.21 9.22
CA PRO A 70 -11.05 6.20 9.82
C PRO A 70 -11.48 5.16 8.78
N ARG A 71 -11.71 3.94 9.24
CA ARG A 71 -12.25 2.88 8.38
C ARG A 71 -13.60 3.32 7.80
N ALA A 72 -13.73 3.21 6.49
CA ALA A 72 -14.99 3.41 5.81
C ALA A 72 -16.00 2.32 6.18
N GLU A 73 -17.27 2.69 6.30
CA GLU A 73 -18.36 1.78 6.67
C GLU A 73 -18.98 1.10 5.44
N THR A 74 -18.91 1.77 4.30
CA THR A 74 -19.50 1.31 3.05
C THR A 74 -18.48 1.23 1.92
N GLN A 75 -18.73 0.35 0.96
CA GLN A 75 -17.91 0.24 -0.25
C GLN A 75 -17.91 1.56 -1.07
N GLN A 76 -19.00 2.30 -1.06
CA GLN A 76 -19.07 3.59 -1.73
C GLN A 76 -18.12 4.63 -1.10
N GLU A 77 -17.96 4.62 0.22
CA GLU A 77 -17.01 5.50 0.91
C GLU A 77 -15.57 5.10 0.60
N VAL A 78 -15.25 3.80 0.58
CA VAL A 78 -13.94 3.30 0.13
C VAL A 78 -13.63 3.82 -1.27
N TYR A 79 -14.57 3.67 -2.20
CA TYR A 79 -14.42 4.16 -3.56
C TYR A 79 -14.22 5.68 -3.62
N ASN A 80 -14.97 6.45 -2.83
CA ASN A 80 -14.84 7.91 -2.78
C ASN A 80 -13.48 8.35 -2.26
N ILE A 81 -12.88 7.60 -1.31
CA ILE A 81 -11.53 7.84 -0.83
C ILE A 81 -10.52 7.49 -1.94
N MET A 82 -10.63 6.30 -2.54
CA MET A 82 -9.75 5.87 -3.62
C MET A 82 -9.81 6.80 -4.84
N ALA A 83 -10.95 7.41 -5.12
CA ALA A 83 -11.08 8.39 -6.19
C ALA A 83 -10.24 9.66 -5.97
N GLN A 84 -9.98 10.04 -4.72
CA GLN A 84 -9.21 11.24 -4.37
C GLN A 84 -7.70 11.02 -4.34
N VAL A 85 -7.24 9.80 -4.15
CA VAL A 85 -5.82 9.46 -4.06
C VAL A 85 -5.21 9.17 -5.43
N ASP A 86 -3.89 9.11 -5.51
CA ASP A 86 -3.17 9.02 -6.77
C ASP A 86 -2.54 7.66 -7.02
N CYS A 87 -1.92 7.08 -6.01
CA CYS A 87 -1.18 5.83 -6.11
C CYS A 87 -1.34 5.01 -4.83
N GLY A 88 -1.74 3.75 -4.97
CA GLY A 88 -1.74 2.80 -3.85
C GLY A 88 -0.34 2.26 -3.58
N VAL A 89 0.03 2.11 -2.30
CA VAL A 89 1.34 1.58 -1.90
C VAL A 89 1.14 0.48 -0.86
N PHE A 90 1.48 -0.75 -1.22
CA PHE A 90 1.19 -1.96 -0.44
C PHE A 90 2.46 -2.82 -0.26
N PRO A 91 3.42 -2.41 0.59
CA PRO A 91 4.69 -3.12 0.77
C PRO A 91 4.55 -4.30 1.73
N SER A 92 3.53 -5.13 1.54
CA SER A 92 3.25 -6.27 2.40
C SER A 92 4.35 -7.32 2.33
N ARG A 93 4.68 -7.90 3.48
CA ARG A 93 5.61 -9.04 3.59
C ARG A 93 4.98 -10.33 3.05
N ALA A 94 3.68 -10.46 3.11
CA ALA A 94 2.90 -11.52 2.46
C ALA A 94 1.41 -11.16 2.43
N GLU A 95 0.69 -11.68 1.45
CA GLU A 95 -0.75 -11.54 1.31
C GLU A 95 -1.39 -12.86 0.86
N GLY A 96 -2.64 -13.07 1.30
CA GLY A 96 -3.49 -14.10 0.72
C GLY A 96 -4.07 -13.67 -0.62
N TRP A 97 -4.37 -12.37 -0.79
CA TRP A 97 -4.84 -11.79 -2.07
C TRP A 97 -4.52 -10.30 -2.20
N ASN A 98 -4.92 -9.46 -1.26
CA ASN A 98 -4.86 -8.00 -1.28
C ASN A 98 -5.93 -7.37 -2.18
N LEU A 99 -7.19 -7.47 -1.75
CA LEU A 99 -8.34 -6.92 -2.47
C LEU A 99 -8.23 -5.40 -2.65
N GLU A 100 -7.72 -4.70 -1.66
CA GLU A 100 -7.54 -3.24 -1.67
C GLU A 100 -6.64 -2.79 -2.83
N LEU A 101 -5.62 -3.57 -3.15
CA LEU A 101 -4.76 -3.32 -4.31
C LEU A 101 -5.51 -3.51 -5.62
N LEU A 102 -6.30 -4.59 -5.75
CA LEU A 102 -7.12 -4.82 -6.95
C LEU A 102 -8.20 -3.74 -7.12
N GLU A 103 -8.81 -3.27 -6.04
CA GLU A 103 -9.77 -2.17 -6.07
C GLU A 103 -9.13 -0.86 -6.54
N MET A 104 -7.89 -0.58 -6.12
CA MET A 104 -7.12 0.55 -6.66
C MET A 104 -6.86 0.40 -8.16
N MET A 105 -6.47 -0.80 -8.62
CA MET A 105 -6.32 -1.08 -10.05
C MET A 105 -7.64 -0.90 -10.80
N ALA A 106 -8.76 -1.40 -10.27
CA ALA A 106 -10.10 -1.24 -10.85
C ALA A 106 -10.50 0.23 -10.99
N ALA A 107 -10.10 1.06 -10.03
CA ALA A 107 -10.30 2.51 -10.07
C ALA A 107 -9.32 3.24 -11.03
N GLY A 108 -8.50 2.51 -11.78
CA GLY A 108 -7.51 3.07 -12.71
C GLY A 108 -6.31 3.72 -12.04
N LYS A 109 -6.10 3.47 -10.75
CA LYS A 109 -4.96 4.03 -10.01
C LYS A 109 -3.72 3.20 -10.21
N HIS A 110 -2.57 3.85 -10.22
CA HIS A 110 -1.29 3.16 -10.15
C HIS A 110 -1.09 2.56 -8.76
N VAL A 111 -0.33 1.47 -8.71
CA VAL A 111 0.00 0.79 -7.46
C VAL A 111 1.48 0.46 -7.41
N VAL A 112 2.04 0.47 -6.20
CA VAL A 112 3.38 -0.01 -5.88
C VAL A 112 3.23 -1.09 -4.82
N THR A 113 3.87 -2.24 -5.03
CA THR A 113 3.73 -3.39 -4.14
C THR A 113 4.96 -4.30 -4.18
N THR A 114 5.10 -5.19 -3.22
CA THR A 114 6.14 -6.21 -3.21
C THR A 114 5.84 -7.28 -4.26
N ASP A 115 6.88 -7.75 -4.95
CA ASP A 115 6.81 -8.88 -5.90
C ASP A 115 6.94 -10.20 -5.14
N TYR A 116 5.92 -10.50 -4.31
CA TYR A 116 5.92 -11.65 -3.43
C TYR A 116 4.50 -12.12 -3.08
N SER A 117 4.35 -13.41 -2.78
CA SER A 117 3.10 -14.06 -2.40
C SER A 117 1.97 -13.83 -3.42
N ALA A 118 0.73 -13.61 -2.99
CA ALA A 118 -0.41 -13.45 -3.89
C ALA A 118 -0.29 -12.28 -4.88
N HIS A 119 0.53 -11.29 -4.62
CA HIS A 119 0.76 -10.21 -5.59
C HIS A 119 1.31 -10.75 -6.92
N THR A 120 2.11 -11.81 -6.91
CA THR A 120 2.68 -12.42 -8.11
C THR A 120 1.64 -13.05 -9.04
N GLU A 121 0.42 -13.30 -8.56
CA GLU A 121 -0.67 -13.87 -9.35
C GLU A 121 -1.27 -12.86 -10.35
N PHE A 122 -1.23 -11.57 -10.02
CA PHE A 122 -1.91 -10.56 -10.83
C PHE A 122 -1.13 -9.26 -11.03
N CYS A 123 -0.06 -9.02 -10.28
CA CYS A 123 0.81 -7.86 -10.48
C CYS A 123 1.94 -8.19 -11.46
N THR A 124 2.13 -7.31 -12.43
CA THR A 124 3.18 -7.37 -13.44
C THR A 124 3.86 -6.01 -13.56
N LYS A 125 4.99 -5.94 -14.27
CA LYS A 125 5.69 -4.66 -14.53
C LYS A 125 4.88 -3.65 -15.35
N GLU A 126 3.84 -4.12 -16.06
CA GLU A 126 2.94 -3.30 -16.85
C GLU A 126 1.88 -2.61 -15.98
N ASN A 127 1.38 -3.28 -14.94
CA ASN A 127 0.27 -2.82 -14.13
C ASN A 127 0.64 -2.32 -12.73
N ALA A 128 1.88 -2.61 -12.26
CA ALA A 128 2.36 -2.24 -10.92
C ALA A 128 3.83 -1.82 -10.91
N GLY A 129 4.21 -0.99 -9.94
CA GLY A 129 5.58 -0.80 -9.53
C GLY A 129 5.98 -1.94 -8.57
N LEU A 130 6.74 -2.90 -9.05
CA LEU A 130 7.11 -4.07 -8.27
C LEU A 130 8.42 -3.85 -7.50
N VAL A 131 8.37 -3.98 -6.18
CA VAL A 131 9.54 -4.01 -5.30
C VAL A 131 10.08 -5.43 -5.30
N SER A 132 11.30 -5.61 -5.76
CA SER A 132 11.93 -6.91 -5.86
C SER A 132 12.25 -7.47 -4.47
N ILE A 133 11.91 -8.73 -4.23
CA ILE A 133 12.21 -9.45 -2.99
C ILE A 133 13.34 -10.43 -3.25
N SER A 134 14.44 -10.27 -2.52
CA SER A 134 15.66 -11.08 -2.69
C SER A 134 15.74 -12.25 -1.73
N ASP A 135 15.07 -12.17 -0.57
CA ASP A 135 15.19 -13.16 0.51
C ASP A 135 13.87 -13.28 1.28
N THR A 136 13.75 -14.34 2.07
CA THR A 136 12.58 -14.59 2.93
C THR A 136 13.01 -14.83 4.37
N GLU A 137 12.10 -14.63 5.30
CA GLU A 137 12.28 -14.87 6.73
C GLU A 137 11.07 -15.60 7.31
N PRO A 138 11.19 -16.32 8.44
CA PRO A 138 10.05 -16.93 9.10
C PRO A 138 8.98 -15.89 9.43
N ALA A 139 7.72 -16.21 9.16
CA ALA A 139 6.58 -15.35 9.47
C ALA A 139 6.43 -15.19 10.98
N PHE A 140 6.74 -14.02 11.52
CA PHE A 140 6.70 -13.79 12.96
C PHE A 140 6.25 -12.37 13.30
N ASP A 141 5.19 -12.23 14.11
CA ASP A 141 4.76 -10.95 14.68
C ASP A 141 4.47 -11.04 16.20
N GLY A 142 4.60 -12.23 16.78
CA GLY A 142 4.33 -12.47 18.19
C GLY A 142 2.86 -12.43 18.60
N LYS A 143 1.92 -12.30 17.65
CA LYS A 143 0.47 -12.23 17.90
C LYS A 143 -0.30 -13.27 17.09
N TRP A 144 -0.06 -13.37 15.79
CA TRP A 144 -0.75 -14.24 14.84
C TRP A 144 0.19 -15.23 14.16
N PHE A 145 1.46 -14.86 13.99
CA PHE A 145 2.46 -15.63 13.30
C PHE A 145 3.63 -15.93 14.23
N PHE A 146 3.99 -17.21 14.32
CA PHE A 146 5.04 -17.73 15.22
C PHE A 146 6.03 -18.63 14.46
N GLY A 147 6.32 -18.30 13.20
CA GLY A 147 7.23 -19.03 12.34
C GLY A 147 6.54 -20.01 11.38
N GLN A 148 5.22 -19.99 11.27
CA GLN A 148 4.49 -20.80 10.29
C GLN A 148 4.55 -20.15 8.91
N GLY A 149 5.36 -20.72 8.03
CA GLY A 149 5.59 -20.16 6.70
C GLY A 149 6.60 -19.02 6.67
N ASN A 150 6.78 -18.41 5.50
CA ASN A 150 7.77 -17.38 5.28
C ASN A 150 7.12 -16.08 4.80
N TRP A 151 7.73 -14.98 5.18
CA TRP A 151 7.47 -13.64 4.69
C TRP A 151 8.62 -13.15 3.80
N ALA A 152 8.32 -12.21 2.93
CA ALA A 152 9.36 -11.43 2.28
C ALA A 152 10.21 -10.72 3.35
N LYS A 153 11.51 -10.93 3.30
CA LYS A 153 12.44 -10.18 4.13
C LYS A 153 12.63 -8.81 3.51
N ILE A 154 12.20 -7.79 4.22
CA ILE A 154 12.27 -6.40 3.74
C ILE A 154 13.32 -5.68 4.57
N GLY A 155 14.43 -5.34 3.94
CA GLY A 155 15.53 -4.58 4.51
C GLY A 155 15.73 -3.25 3.80
N ALA A 156 16.91 -2.65 4.00
CA ALA A 156 17.25 -1.33 3.42
C ALA A 156 17.23 -1.31 1.88
N HIS A 157 17.52 -2.44 1.24
CA HIS A 157 17.50 -2.56 -0.21
C HIS A 157 16.06 -2.46 -0.75
N GLU A 158 15.13 -3.21 -0.17
CA GLU A 158 13.72 -3.22 -0.56
C GLU A 158 13.03 -1.91 -0.20
N GLU A 159 13.40 -1.27 0.91
CA GLU A 159 12.94 0.07 1.29
C GLU A 159 13.39 1.11 0.25
N MET A 160 14.64 1.06 -0.17
CA MET A 160 15.17 1.94 -1.22
C MET A 160 14.45 1.70 -2.55
N ASP A 161 14.19 0.45 -2.94
CA ASP A 161 13.44 0.15 -4.17
C ASP A 161 12.00 0.65 -4.07
N LEU A 162 11.34 0.52 -2.91
CA LEU A 162 10.01 1.10 -2.67
C LEU A 162 10.02 2.61 -2.86
N TYR A 163 10.97 3.31 -2.23
CA TYR A 163 11.16 4.75 -2.41
C TYR A 163 11.34 5.11 -3.89
N MET A 164 12.21 4.40 -4.62
CA MET A 164 12.45 4.66 -6.03
C MET A 164 11.19 4.42 -6.90
N LYS A 165 10.36 3.42 -6.59
CA LYS A 165 9.09 3.19 -7.28
C LYS A 165 8.08 4.31 -7.00
N MET A 166 8.02 4.82 -5.78
CA MET A 166 7.18 5.97 -5.42
C MET A 166 7.64 7.23 -6.16
N MET A 167 8.94 7.52 -6.19
CA MET A 167 9.49 8.64 -6.96
C MET A 167 9.26 8.49 -8.47
N LYS A 168 9.43 7.28 -9.02
CA LYS A 168 9.14 7.01 -10.44
C LYS A 168 7.67 7.27 -10.76
N TYR A 169 6.73 6.98 -9.85
CA TYR A 169 5.34 7.34 -10.03
C TYR A 169 5.18 8.86 -10.14
N ILE A 170 5.73 9.63 -9.21
CA ILE A 170 5.64 11.10 -9.21
C ILE A 170 6.17 11.69 -10.53
N LEU A 171 7.33 11.23 -10.96
CA LEU A 171 8.03 11.80 -12.13
C LEU A 171 7.39 11.43 -13.47
N ASN A 172 6.81 10.23 -13.58
CA ASN A 172 6.47 9.68 -14.91
C ASN A 172 5.00 9.28 -15.06
N LYS A 173 4.25 9.12 -13.98
CA LYS A 173 2.90 8.55 -14.02
C LYS A 173 1.83 9.39 -13.33
N LYS A 174 2.22 10.46 -12.63
CA LYS A 174 1.27 11.35 -11.97
C LYS A 174 0.23 11.87 -12.95
N GLY A 175 -1.03 11.70 -12.63
CA GLY A 175 -2.16 12.13 -13.45
C GLY A 175 -2.52 11.22 -14.62
N THR A 176 -1.82 10.10 -14.82
CA THR A 176 -2.17 9.09 -15.84
C THR A 176 -3.07 7.99 -15.26
N VAL A 177 -3.74 7.26 -16.14
CA VAL A 177 -4.60 6.12 -15.78
C VAL A 177 -3.82 4.82 -15.95
N ASN A 178 -3.93 3.93 -14.99
CA ASN A 178 -3.36 2.58 -15.04
C ASN A 178 -4.28 1.64 -15.84
N GLN A 179 -4.25 1.74 -17.16
CA GLN A 179 -5.10 0.93 -18.04
C GLN A 179 -4.84 -0.57 -17.88
N ALA A 180 -3.57 -0.98 -17.75
CA ALA A 180 -3.21 -2.38 -17.52
C ALA A 180 -3.76 -2.91 -16.19
N GLY A 181 -3.81 -2.06 -15.14
CA GLY A 181 -4.44 -2.38 -13.87
C GLY A 181 -5.95 -2.60 -14.00
N ILE A 182 -6.65 -1.74 -14.75
CA ILE A 182 -8.09 -1.92 -15.03
C ILE A 182 -8.35 -3.26 -15.72
N GLU A 183 -7.59 -3.59 -16.76
CA GLU A 183 -7.76 -4.84 -17.48
C GLU A 183 -7.44 -6.06 -16.60
N THR A 184 -6.48 -5.94 -15.69
CA THR A 184 -6.20 -6.98 -14.70
C THR A 184 -7.38 -7.15 -13.74
N ALA A 185 -7.87 -6.08 -13.13
CA ALA A 185 -8.98 -6.15 -12.19
C ALA A 185 -10.27 -6.74 -12.79
N LYS A 186 -10.55 -6.49 -14.07
CA LYS A 186 -11.67 -7.11 -14.79
C LYS A 186 -11.60 -8.64 -14.81
N LYS A 187 -10.40 -9.22 -14.94
CA LYS A 187 -10.22 -10.69 -14.97
C LYS A 187 -10.57 -11.35 -13.64
N PHE A 188 -10.48 -10.62 -12.55
CA PHE A 188 -10.74 -11.09 -11.18
C PHE A 188 -12.06 -10.55 -10.60
N SER A 189 -12.97 -10.06 -11.45
CA SER A 189 -14.29 -9.64 -11.02
C SER A 189 -15.19 -10.86 -10.73
N TRP A 190 -16.19 -10.68 -9.84
CA TRP A 190 -17.16 -11.74 -9.51
C TRP A 190 -18.07 -12.17 -10.67
N GLN A 191 -17.93 -11.53 -11.83
CA GLN A 191 -18.69 -11.84 -13.05
C GLN A 191 -17.95 -12.79 -14.00
N ASN A 192 -16.73 -13.17 -13.65
CA ASN A 192 -15.88 -14.09 -14.45
C ASN A 192 -15.69 -15.43 -13.74
#